data_6e816cee3a7ef7e17caa856ddfc52f96
#
_entry.id   6e816cee3a7ef7e17caa856ddfc52f96
#
_cell.length_a   1.000
_cell.length_b   1.000
_cell.length_c   1.000
_cell.angle_alpha   90.00
_cell.angle_beta   90.00
_cell.angle_gamma   90.00
#
_symmetry.space_group_name_H-M   'P 1'
#
loop_
_entity.id
_entity.type
_entity.pdbx_description
1 polymer ?
#
loop_
_entity_poly.entity_id
_entity_poly.type
_entity_poly.pdbx_seq_one_letter_code
_entity_poly.pdbx_strand_id
1 'polypeptide(L)'
;MKQFVRIAPEVRDALASGRPVVALETAAVTHGLPREPLSALPAYLTDSETPAEIRACFGPKVPAHRALGHALAAAVRAEGAIPATVGVLRGQIVIGLTSAELDELANARG
;
A
#
# COMPACT_ATOMS: atom_id res chain seq x y z
N MET A 1 14.59 21.77 -3.42
CA MET A 1 13.31 21.29 -2.88
C MET A 1 12.78 20.07 -3.59
N LYS A 2 12.93 19.97 -4.90
CA LYS A 2 12.49 18.77 -5.64
C LYS A 2 13.11 17.49 -5.14
N GLN A 3 14.33 17.54 -4.63
CA GLN A 3 15.05 16.36 -4.14
C GLN A 3 14.44 15.78 -2.86
N PHE A 4 13.60 16.54 -2.16
CA PHE A 4 12.97 16.06 -0.93
C PHE A 4 11.59 15.44 -1.15
N VAL A 5 10.99 15.66 -2.32
CA VAL A 5 9.67 15.16 -2.64
C VAL A 5 9.72 14.48 -4.00
N ARG A 6 9.30 13.23 -4.05
CA ARG A 6 9.21 12.48 -5.30
C ARG A 6 7.77 12.03 -5.50
N ILE A 7 7.21 12.35 -6.65
CA ILE A 7 5.85 11.92 -7.02
C ILE A 7 5.97 10.86 -8.10
N ALA A 8 5.36 9.70 -7.88
CA ALA A 8 5.38 8.63 -8.87
C ALA A 8 4.74 9.10 -10.18
N PRO A 9 5.29 8.69 -11.34
CA PRO A 9 4.73 9.11 -12.63
C PRO A 9 3.25 8.80 -12.78
N GLU A 10 2.80 7.64 -12.30
CA GLU A 10 1.39 7.26 -12.36
C GLU A 10 0.50 8.26 -11.62
N VAL A 11 0.95 8.70 -10.44
CA VAL A 11 0.19 9.66 -9.64
C VAL A 11 0.17 11.03 -10.34
N ARG A 12 1.33 11.45 -10.83
CA ARG A 12 1.45 12.72 -11.53
C ARG A 12 0.54 12.76 -12.76
N ASP A 13 0.55 11.69 -13.55
CA ASP A 13 -0.27 11.59 -14.75
C ASP A 13 -1.76 11.58 -14.41
N ALA A 14 -2.15 10.87 -13.35
CA ALA A 14 -3.54 10.83 -12.91
C ALA A 14 -4.03 12.21 -12.48
N LEU A 15 -3.22 12.95 -11.72
CA LEU A 15 -3.58 14.30 -11.31
C LEU A 15 -3.70 15.23 -12.51
N ALA A 16 -2.78 15.14 -13.46
CA ALA A 16 -2.80 15.99 -14.66
C ALA A 16 -4.01 15.70 -15.56
N SER A 17 -4.48 14.46 -15.58
CA SER A 17 -5.62 14.05 -16.45
C SER A 17 -6.95 14.04 -15.71
N GLY A 18 -6.99 14.46 -14.45
CA GLY A 18 -8.23 14.53 -13.68
C GLY A 18 -8.76 13.18 -13.23
N ARG A 19 -7.93 12.14 -13.21
CA ARG A 19 -8.34 10.83 -12.71
C ARG A 19 -8.32 10.81 -11.18
N PRO A 20 -9.20 10.02 -10.53
CA PRO A 20 -9.25 9.99 -9.07
C PRO A 20 -7.97 9.39 -8.47
N VAL A 21 -7.46 10.05 -7.44
CA VAL A 21 -6.28 9.62 -6.70
C VAL A 21 -6.64 9.56 -5.22
N VAL A 22 -6.28 8.48 -4.55
CA VAL A 22 -6.52 8.31 -3.12
C VAL A 22 -5.19 8.21 -2.42
N ALA A 23 -4.93 9.15 -1.50
CA ALA A 23 -3.73 9.11 -0.68
C ALA A 23 -3.89 8.11 0.45
N LEU A 24 -2.87 7.29 0.65
CA LEU A 24 -2.83 6.30 1.72
C LEU A 24 -1.61 6.57 2.59
N GLU A 25 -1.82 6.61 3.91
CA GLU A 25 -0.70 6.79 4.83
C GLU A 25 -0.04 5.44 5.14
N THR A 26 1.17 5.47 5.69
CA THR A 26 1.94 4.26 6.00
C THR A 26 2.25 4.06 7.48
N ALA A 27 1.76 4.93 8.35
CA ALA A 27 2.02 4.79 9.80
C ALA A 27 1.57 3.44 10.35
N ALA A 28 0.38 2.97 9.96
CA ALA A 28 -0.12 1.68 10.40
C ALA A 28 0.74 0.52 9.89
N VAL A 29 1.20 0.63 8.65
CA VAL A 29 2.04 -0.42 8.02
C VAL A 29 3.38 -0.52 8.73
N THR A 30 3.96 0.61 9.17
CA THR A 30 5.26 0.61 9.80
C THR A 30 5.22 0.33 11.30
N HIS A 31 4.17 0.77 11.99
CA HIS A 31 4.14 0.79 13.45
C HIS A 31 2.88 0.22 14.09
N GLY A 32 1.79 0.09 13.36
CA GLY A 32 0.49 -0.19 13.94
C GLY A 32 -0.06 -1.59 13.76
N LEU A 33 0.58 -2.42 12.96
CA LEU A 33 0.04 -3.73 12.59
C LEU A 33 1.01 -4.85 12.97
N PRO A 34 0.47 -6.07 13.22
CA PRO A 34 1.32 -7.22 13.53
C PRO A 34 2.29 -7.53 12.41
N ARG A 35 3.50 -7.92 12.78
CA ARG A 35 4.54 -8.28 11.82
C ARG A 35 4.54 -9.77 11.49
N GLU A 36 3.74 -10.56 12.20
CA GLU A 36 3.57 -11.98 11.90
C GLU A 36 2.46 -12.19 10.88
N PRO A 37 2.51 -13.29 10.13
CA PRO A 37 1.37 -13.66 9.28
C PRO A 37 0.13 -13.88 10.13
N LEU A 38 -1.04 -13.62 9.56
CA LEU A 38 -2.29 -13.92 10.24
C LEU A 38 -2.46 -15.43 10.38
N SER A 39 -2.80 -15.88 11.60
CA SER A 39 -3.02 -17.31 11.86
C SER A 39 -4.28 -17.84 11.20
N ALA A 40 -5.26 -16.95 11.01
CA ALA A 40 -6.48 -17.24 10.27
C ALA A 40 -6.93 -15.98 9.56
N LEU A 41 -7.34 -16.12 8.31
CA LEU A 41 -7.87 -14.98 7.57
C LEU A 41 -9.29 -14.67 8.06
N PRO A 42 -9.62 -13.39 8.27
CA PRO A 42 -11.00 -13.01 8.54
C PRO A 42 -11.93 -13.48 7.43
N ALA A 43 -13.18 -13.80 7.81
CA ALA A 43 -14.16 -14.35 6.87
C ALA A 43 -14.34 -13.50 5.62
N TYR A 44 -14.34 -12.18 5.77
CA TYR A 44 -14.51 -11.27 4.62
C TYR A 44 -13.37 -11.36 3.61
N LEU A 45 -12.18 -11.82 4.02
CA LEU A 45 -11.05 -12.00 3.10
C LEU A 45 -11.12 -13.33 2.35
N THR A 46 -11.95 -14.26 2.81
CA THR A 46 -12.16 -15.54 2.15
C THR A 46 -13.47 -15.56 1.36
N ASP A 47 -14.24 -14.49 1.44
CA ASP A 47 -15.50 -14.34 0.72
C ASP A 47 -15.23 -14.29 -0.79
N SER A 48 -16.06 -15.00 -1.56
CA SER A 48 -15.95 -15.01 -3.02
C SER A 48 -16.19 -13.63 -3.65
N GLU A 49 -16.86 -12.73 -2.93
CA GLU A 49 -17.12 -11.36 -3.42
C GLU A 49 -15.92 -10.44 -3.22
N THR A 50 -14.97 -10.80 -2.37
CA THR A 50 -13.74 -10.01 -2.22
C THR A 50 -12.90 -10.16 -3.48
N PRO A 51 -12.48 -9.05 -4.11
CA PRO A 51 -11.65 -9.14 -5.32
C PRO A 51 -10.41 -10.01 -5.11
N ALA A 52 -10.09 -10.79 -6.13
CA ALA A 52 -8.97 -11.74 -6.06
C ALA A 52 -7.64 -11.02 -5.79
N GLU A 53 -7.48 -9.81 -6.31
CA GLU A 53 -6.27 -9.00 -6.13
C GLU A 53 -6.04 -8.66 -4.64
N ILE A 54 -7.12 -8.46 -3.90
CA ILE A 54 -7.03 -8.17 -2.46
C ILE A 54 -6.71 -9.44 -1.71
N ARG A 55 -7.40 -10.54 -2.02
CA ARG A 55 -7.16 -11.83 -1.37
C ARG A 55 -5.73 -12.32 -1.60
N ALA A 56 -5.18 -12.06 -2.78
CA ALA A 56 -3.83 -12.48 -3.14
C ALA A 56 -2.74 -11.80 -2.31
N CYS A 57 -3.03 -10.67 -1.65
CA CYS A 57 -2.06 -9.99 -0.79
C CYS A 57 -1.77 -10.77 0.49
N PHE A 58 -2.68 -11.64 0.89
CA PHE A 58 -2.56 -12.40 2.14
C PHE A 58 -2.10 -13.82 1.85
N GLY A 59 -1.28 -14.34 2.72
CA GLY A 59 -0.79 -15.71 2.60
C GLY A 59 -0.23 -16.19 3.93
N PRO A 60 0.01 -17.51 4.06
CA PRO A 60 0.45 -18.09 5.34
C PRO A 60 1.83 -17.62 5.78
N LYS A 61 2.63 -17.07 4.87
CA LYS A 61 3.98 -16.60 5.18
C LYS A 61 4.14 -15.09 5.00
N VAL A 62 3.07 -14.38 4.67
CA VAL A 62 3.14 -12.94 4.45
C VAL A 62 2.83 -12.22 5.75
N PRO A 63 3.76 -11.39 6.27
CA PRO A 63 3.49 -10.60 7.46
C PRO A 63 2.24 -9.74 7.29
N ALA A 64 1.40 -9.69 8.34
CA ALA A 64 0.10 -9.02 8.26
C ALA A 64 0.24 -7.53 7.90
N HIS A 65 1.22 -6.84 8.46
CA HIS A 65 1.42 -5.41 8.21
C HIS A 65 1.73 -5.14 6.73
N ARG A 66 2.51 -6.02 6.10
CA ARG A 66 2.85 -5.89 4.69
C ARG A 66 1.66 -6.24 3.79
N ALA A 67 0.97 -7.32 4.13
CA ALA A 67 -0.22 -7.76 3.39
C ALA A 67 -1.28 -6.67 3.37
N LEU A 68 -1.55 -6.05 4.53
CA LEU A 68 -2.54 -4.99 4.64
C LEU A 68 -2.16 -3.75 3.85
N GLY A 69 -0.86 -3.39 3.84
CA GLY A 69 -0.39 -2.28 3.04
C GLY A 69 -0.67 -2.47 1.56
N HIS A 70 -0.38 -3.64 1.03
CA HIS A 70 -0.66 -3.95 -0.38
C HIS A 70 -2.16 -4.07 -0.65
N ALA A 71 -2.92 -4.64 0.30
CA ALA A 71 -4.36 -4.81 0.15
C ALA A 71 -5.09 -3.46 0.07
N LEU A 72 -4.65 -2.45 0.82
CA LEU A 72 -5.23 -1.12 0.74
C LEU A 72 -5.06 -0.52 -0.66
N ALA A 73 -3.86 -0.63 -1.23
CA ALA A 73 -3.61 -0.15 -2.58
C ALA A 73 -4.45 -0.93 -3.61
N ALA A 74 -4.54 -2.25 -3.45
CA ALA A 74 -5.34 -3.08 -4.34
C ALA A 74 -6.83 -2.73 -4.28
N ALA A 75 -7.34 -2.42 -3.09
CA ALA A 75 -8.74 -2.02 -2.91
C ALA A 75 -9.04 -0.70 -3.64
N VAL A 76 -8.12 0.26 -3.57
CA VAL A 76 -8.27 1.53 -4.28
C VAL A 76 -8.31 1.29 -5.79
N ARG A 77 -7.40 0.46 -6.30
CA ARG A 77 -7.37 0.14 -7.74
C ARG A 77 -8.63 -0.61 -8.19
N ALA A 78 -9.16 -1.48 -7.35
CA ALA A 78 -10.38 -2.23 -7.67
C ALA A 78 -11.57 -1.29 -7.89
N GLU A 79 -11.57 -0.13 -7.26
CA GLU A 79 -12.62 0.88 -7.42
C GLU A 79 -12.31 1.89 -8.53
N GLY A 80 -11.27 1.68 -9.31
CA GLY A 80 -10.94 2.52 -10.46
C GLY A 80 -10.15 3.78 -10.11
N ALA A 81 -9.62 3.89 -8.91
CA ALA A 81 -8.78 5.02 -8.50
C ALA A 81 -7.31 4.64 -8.47
N ILE A 82 -6.44 5.63 -8.44
CA ILE A 82 -5.00 5.44 -8.36
C ILE A 82 -4.57 5.62 -6.91
N PRO A 83 -3.96 4.61 -6.28
CA PRO A 83 -3.45 4.76 -4.92
C PRO A 83 -2.16 5.56 -4.92
N ALA A 84 -2.07 6.53 -4.02
CA ALA A 84 -0.86 7.30 -3.78
C ALA A 84 -0.43 7.03 -2.34
N THR A 85 0.28 5.93 -2.14
CA THR A 85 0.77 5.56 -0.81
C THR A 85 1.95 6.47 -0.48
N VAL A 86 1.86 7.19 0.63
CA VAL A 86 2.83 8.23 1.00
C VAL A 86 3.70 7.73 2.14
N GLY A 87 5.00 7.93 2.00
CA GLY A 87 5.95 7.59 3.06
C GLY A 87 7.25 8.36 2.89
N VAL A 88 8.07 8.32 3.93
CA VAL A 88 9.43 8.88 3.88
C VAL A 88 10.40 7.71 3.72
N LEU A 89 11.17 7.76 2.66
CA LEU A 89 12.10 6.68 2.34
C LEU A 89 13.42 7.30 1.89
N ARG A 90 14.49 6.90 2.55
CA ARG A 90 15.84 7.38 2.25
C ARG A 90 15.91 8.92 2.18
N GLY A 91 15.26 9.58 3.13
CA GLY A 91 15.29 11.04 3.22
C GLY A 91 14.39 11.79 2.25
N GLN A 92 13.54 11.07 1.51
CA GLN A 92 12.60 11.67 0.58
C GLN A 92 11.17 11.40 0.99
N ILE A 93 10.30 12.38 0.82
CA ILE A 93 8.85 12.17 0.90
C ILE A 93 8.45 11.59 -0.47
N VAL A 94 7.92 10.37 -0.45
CA VAL A 94 7.49 9.69 -1.69
C VAL A 94 5.98 9.68 -1.73
N ILE A 95 5.41 10.21 -2.80
CA ILE A 95 3.99 10.19 -3.06
C ILE A 95 3.74 9.19 -4.19
N GLY A 96 3.26 8.01 -3.82
CA GLY A 96 3.11 6.90 -4.75
C GLY A 96 4.25 5.88 -4.62
N LEU A 97 4.39 5.27 -3.42
CA LEU A 97 5.35 4.19 -3.21
C LEU A 97 5.02 3.02 -4.14
N THR A 98 6.06 2.45 -4.76
CA THR A 98 5.90 1.20 -5.51
C THR A 98 5.72 0.04 -4.54
N SER A 99 5.32 -1.13 -5.05
CA SER A 99 5.21 -2.34 -4.23
C SER A 99 6.52 -2.67 -3.53
N ALA A 100 7.65 -2.56 -4.25
CA ALA A 100 8.96 -2.83 -3.67
C ALA A 100 9.32 -1.80 -2.59
N GLU A 101 9.01 -0.54 -2.81
CA GLU A 101 9.26 0.52 -1.82
C GLU A 101 8.38 0.36 -0.58
N LEU A 102 7.14 -0.06 -0.76
CA LEU A 102 6.26 -0.33 0.37
C LEU A 102 6.80 -1.49 1.21
N ASP A 103 7.32 -2.54 0.56
CA ASP A 103 7.95 -3.65 1.27
C ASP A 103 9.19 -3.19 2.02
N GLU A 104 10.01 -2.35 1.40
CA GLU A 104 11.19 -1.80 2.07
C GLU A 104 10.80 -1.02 3.32
N LEU A 105 9.77 -0.18 3.21
CA LEU A 105 9.28 0.61 4.34
C LEU A 105 8.68 -0.27 5.43
N ALA A 106 7.91 -1.29 5.04
CA ALA A 106 7.29 -2.22 5.98
C ALA A 106 8.33 -3.03 6.77
N ASN A 107 9.47 -3.31 6.15
CA ASN A 107 10.55 -4.05 6.78
C ASN A 107 11.47 -3.17 7.63
N ALA A 108 11.35 -1.86 7.51
CA ALA A 108 12.16 -0.93 8.30
C ALA A 108 11.78 -1.00 9.78
N ARG A 109 12.77 -0.86 10.66
CA ARG A 109 12.55 -0.86 12.11
C ARG A 109 12.77 0.54 12.66
N GLY A 110 11.73 1.07 13.21
CA GLY A 110 11.75 2.35 13.88
C GLY A 110 11.83 3.53 12.99
#